data_ccc96bb37bee960512034b8d88d0407b
#
_entry.id   ccc96bb37bee960512034b8d88d0407b
#
_cell.length_a   1.000
_cell.length_b   1.000
_cell.length_c   1.000
_cell.angle_alpha   90.00
_cell.angle_beta   90.00
_cell.angle_gamma   90.00
#
_symmetry.space_group_name_H-M   'P 1'
#
loop_
_entity.id
_entity.type
_entity.pdbx_description
1 polymer ?
#
loop_
_entity_poly.entity_id
_entity_poly.type
_entity_poly.pdbx_seq_one_letter_code
_entity_poly.pdbx_strand_id
1 'polypeptide(L)'
;MTGGTQAGAGFGTALGVSNSTLIAVGAPGRDIGAARDAGRVVRWNYARPGAPAVSVVQQGGAGAGSPESGDRFGEVLDVTATGEGAILIIGVPREDVGSQVDAGAVAMMPVDGPLSLVTQNSLGAGGKAEAGDRYGTSVDIYGAAAGNDAVVGVAIGVPGEDIGTKSDAGAVSFAYFDLLDIPDPSDTTGLIGQARTVTQDSPGMPDTAEAGDLFGNAVLAGEFGHESGHVDLAVTAPLEDLSGEQNAGSLCMAEYDVYGAVALTNRPASWSQDSAGVYGTAERGDRFGTAATSILLTRLEDDDDSIWFQNLVTVPREDVKGVADAGMAYLGFSPGAGSIALTPPVLQAGAGLDMAPMQFGWG
;
A
#
# COMPACT_ATOMS: atom_id res chain seq x y z
N MET A 1 9.72 -28.68 1.24
CA MET A 1 9.91 -27.44 2.05
C MET A 1 11.31 -27.49 2.62
N THR A 2 12.24 -26.79 2.03
CA THR A 2 13.63 -26.70 2.48
C THR A 2 13.77 -25.53 3.43
N GLY A 3 13.58 -25.77 4.70
CA GLY A 3 13.80 -24.78 5.75
C GLY A 3 12.94 -25.11 6.97
N GLY A 4 13.58 -25.64 8.02
CA GLY A 4 12.91 -25.97 9.26
C GLY A 4 12.13 -24.78 9.85
N THR A 5 11.23 -25.05 10.78
CA THR A 5 10.55 -24.03 11.58
C THR A 5 11.58 -23.25 12.39
N GLN A 6 11.43 -21.94 12.44
CA GLN A 6 12.24 -21.04 13.26
C GLN A 6 11.30 -20.23 14.15
N ALA A 7 11.59 -20.19 15.45
CA ALA A 7 10.87 -19.31 16.38
C ALA A 7 11.10 -17.85 15.99
N GLY A 8 10.06 -17.03 16.02
CA GLY A 8 10.16 -15.62 15.65
C GLY A 8 10.15 -15.34 14.15
N ALA A 9 10.11 -16.34 13.26
CA ALA A 9 10.12 -16.13 11.81
C ALA A 9 8.95 -15.27 11.28
N GLY A 10 7.86 -15.15 12.03
CA GLY A 10 6.72 -14.32 11.63
C GLY A 10 6.02 -14.80 10.35
N PHE A 11 5.99 -16.12 10.09
CA PHE A 11 5.29 -16.64 8.90
C PHE A 11 3.80 -16.29 8.95
N GLY A 12 3.31 -15.62 7.91
CA GLY A 12 1.94 -15.10 7.84
C GLY A 12 1.80 -13.64 8.27
N THR A 13 2.90 -12.91 8.51
CA THR A 13 2.85 -11.47 8.82
C THR A 13 2.24 -10.67 7.67
N ALA A 14 2.58 -11.01 6.44
CA ALA A 14 1.98 -10.44 5.24
C ALA A 14 1.46 -11.55 4.32
N LEU A 15 0.40 -11.23 3.58
CA LEU A 15 -0.25 -12.12 2.64
C LEU A 15 -0.60 -11.35 1.37
N GLY A 16 -0.12 -11.82 0.22
CA GLY A 16 -0.50 -11.33 -1.10
C GLY A 16 -1.21 -12.45 -1.87
N VAL A 17 -2.35 -12.13 -2.51
CA VAL A 17 -3.15 -13.12 -3.24
C VAL A 17 -3.64 -12.50 -4.54
N SER A 18 -3.34 -13.13 -5.67
CA SER A 18 -3.95 -12.78 -6.94
C SER A 18 -5.07 -13.76 -7.30
N ASN A 19 -6.05 -13.28 -8.03
CA ASN A 19 -7.14 -14.11 -8.55
C ASN A 19 -6.57 -15.22 -9.44
N SER A 20 -6.56 -16.47 -8.94
CA SER A 20 -6.24 -17.71 -9.64
C SER A 20 -4.77 -18.01 -9.99
N THR A 21 -3.78 -17.19 -9.61
CA THR A 21 -2.41 -17.38 -10.09
C THR A 21 -1.37 -17.62 -8.99
N LEU A 22 -1.36 -16.78 -7.96
CA LEU A 22 -0.29 -16.72 -6.99
C LEU A 22 -0.80 -16.41 -5.57
N ILE A 23 -0.26 -17.14 -4.59
CA ILE A 23 -0.31 -16.75 -3.17
C ILE A 23 1.13 -16.53 -2.71
N ALA A 24 1.37 -15.43 -2.01
CA ALA A 24 2.63 -15.13 -1.36
C ALA A 24 2.41 -14.93 0.14
N VAL A 25 3.30 -15.48 0.97
CA VAL A 25 3.23 -15.40 2.43
C VAL A 25 4.59 -14.98 2.96
N GLY A 26 4.62 -13.86 3.66
CA GLY A 26 5.81 -13.30 4.27
C GLY A 26 6.21 -13.99 5.56
N ALA A 27 7.50 -14.03 5.80
CA ALA A 27 8.14 -14.48 7.04
C ALA A 27 9.32 -13.53 7.37
N PRO A 28 9.04 -12.27 7.75
CA PRO A 28 10.04 -11.22 7.89
C PRO A 28 11.07 -11.45 9.00
N GLY A 29 10.73 -12.21 10.03
CA GLY A 29 11.67 -12.57 11.10
C GLY A 29 12.49 -13.83 10.78
N ARG A 30 12.58 -14.27 9.52
CA ARG A 30 13.39 -15.44 9.15
C ARG A 30 14.85 -15.06 9.02
N ASP A 31 15.74 -15.82 9.69
CA ASP A 31 17.19 -15.68 9.52
C ASP A 31 17.65 -16.30 8.19
N ILE A 32 18.55 -15.62 7.50
CA ILE A 32 19.21 -16.08 6.26
C ILE A 32 20.71 -16.17 6.53
N GLY A 33 21.22 -17.38 6.72
CA GLY A 33 22.61 -17.57 7.12
C GLY A 33 22.91 -16.93 8.47
N ALA A 34 23.79 -15.93 8.52
CA ALA A 34 24.15 -15.17 9.71
C ALA A 34 23.27 -13.91 9.90
N ALA A 35 22.54 -13.48 8.87
CA ALA A 35 21.67 -12.32 8.92
C ALA A 35 20.38 -12.68 9.68
N ARG A 36 20.19 -12.07 10.85
CA ARG A 36 18.97 -12.28 11.68
C ARG A 36 17.84 -11.42 11.18
N ASP A 37 16.63 -11.97 11.20
CA ASP A 37 15.41 -11.26 10.77
C ASP A 37 15.57 -10.61 9.37
N ALA A 38 16.37 -11.25 8.48
CA ALA A 38 16.54 -10.79 7.11
C ALA A 38 15.26 -11.01 6.27
N GLY A 39 14.48 -12.01 6.63
CA GLY A 39 13.18 -12.27 6.06
C GLY A 39 13.18 -13.09 4.77
N ARG A 40 12.01 -13.61 4.42
CA ARG A 40 11.75 -14.30 3.15
C ARG A 40 10.26 -14.39 2.86
N VAL A 41 9.94 -14.74 1.61
CA VAL A 41 8.58 -15.00 1.14
C VAL A 41 8.48 -16.46 0.67
N VAL A 42 7.39 -17.11 0.99
CA VAL A 42 6.99 -18.39 0.42
C VAL A 42 5.85 -18.14 -0.53
N ARG A 43 5.98 -18.62 -1.76
CA ARG A 43 4.93 -18.45 -2.78
C ARG A 43 4.45 -19.78 -3.33
N TRP A 44 3.16 -19.82 -3.69
CA TRP A 44 2.50 -20.90 -4.41
C TRP A 44 2.00 -20.36 -5.74
N ASN A 45 2.45 -20.96 -6.84
CA ASN A 45 1.98 -20.63 -8.17
C ASN A 45 1.00 -21.72 -8.63
N TYR A 46 -0.25 -21.35 -8.89
CA TYR A 46 -1.28 -22.26 -9.37
C TYR A 46 -1.43 -22.28 -10.89
N ALA A 47 -0.89 -21.28 -11.60
CA ALA A 47 -1.11 -21.09 -13.02
C ALA A 47 -0.44 -22.18 -13.88
N ARG A 48 0.52 -22.95 -13.32
CA ARG A 48 1.28 -23.97 -14.05
C ARG A 48 1.04 -25.36 -13.51
N PRO A 49 0.30 -26.21 -14.23
CA PRO A 49 0.27 -27.64 -13.94
C PRO A 49 1.68 -28.23 -14.05
N GLY A 50 2.20 -28.82 -12.97
CA GLY A 50 3.52 -29.45 -12.93
C GLY A 50 4.71 -28.57 -12.56
N ALA A 51 4.53 -27.26 -12.37
CA ALA A 51 5.55 -26.43 -11.71
C ALA A 51 5.65 -26.80 -10.21
N PRO A 52 6.80 -26.58 -9.54
CA PRO A 52 6.85 -26.73 -8.10
C PRO A 52 5.82 -25.77 -7.49
N ALA A 53 4.78 -26.37 -6.92
CA ALA A 53 3.66 -25.62 -6.35
C ALA A 53 4.11 -24.61 -5.29
N VAL A 54 5.31 -24.73 -4.77
CA VAL A 54 5.87 -23.90 -3.70
C VAL A 54 7.31 -23.53 -4.01
N SER A 55 7.63 -22.25 -3.93
CA SER A 55 9.00 -21.73 -4.02
C SER A 55 9.29 -20.71 -2.92
N VAL A 56 10.56 -20.44 -2.67
CA VAL A 56 11.03 -19.46 -1.69
C VAL A 56 11.71 -18.32 -2.43
N VAL A 57 11.37 -17.10 -2.05
CA VAL A 57 11.96 -15.86 -2.53
C VAL A 57 12.63 -15.18 -1.33
N GLN A 58 13.86 -14.77 -1.49
CA GLN A 58 14.67 -14.09 -0.48
C GLN A 58 15.80 -13.31 -1.14
N GLN A 59 16.41 -12.41 -0.42
CA GLN A 59 17.64 -11.74 -0.85
C GLN A 59 18.82 -12.71 -1.00
N GLY A 60 19.91 -12.26 -1.62
CA GLY A 60 21.13 -13.05 -1.86
C GLY A 60 21.20 -13.71 -3.23
N GLY A 61 20.19 -13.52 -4.09
CA GLY A 61 20.23 -13.85 -5.52
C GLY A 61 20.69 -12.67 -6.38
N ALA A 62 20.90 -12.91 -7.67
CA ALA A 62 21.18 -11.83 -8.60
C ALA A 62 20.01 -10.83 -8.62
N GLY A 63 20.30 -9.54 -8.45
CA GLY A 63 19.31 -8.46 -8.46
C GLY A 63 18.49 -8.30 -7.18
N ALA A 64 18.68 -9.13 -6.16
CA ALA A 64 17.85 -9.17 -4.96
C ALA A 64 18.45 -8.47 -3.73
N GLY A 65 19.62 -7.82 -3.87
CA GLY A 65 20.37 -7.32 -2.71
C GLY A 65 21.06 -8.44 -1.91
N SER A 66 21.72 -8.08 -0.84
CA SER A 66 22.33 -9.02 0.11
C SER A 66 21.45 -9.06 1.37
N PRO A 67 21.15 -10.24 1.94
CA PRO A 67 20.38 -10.28 3.18
C PRO A 67 21.20 -9.68 4.33
N GLU A 68 20.64 -8.68 4.97
CA GLU A 68 21.19 -8.01 6.14
C GLU A 68 20.33 -8.25 7.38
N SER A 69 20.90 -8.00 8.56
CA SER A 69 20.14 -8.25 9.77
C SER A 69 19.12 -7.14 10.01
N GLY A 70 17.86 -7.50 10.01
CA GLY A 70 16.78 -6.56 10.26
C GLY A 70 16.02 -6.08 9.02
N ASP A 71 16.43 -6.45 7.80
CA ASP A 71 15.77 -6.04 6.53
C ASP A 71 14.29 -6.40 6.50
N ARG A 72 13.94 -7.53 7.11
CA ARG A 72 12.56 -8.02 7.22
C ARG A 72 11.87 -8.23 5.86
N PHE A 73 12.61 -8.70 4.87
CA PHE A 73 12.08 -9.03 3.55
C PHE A 73 10.77 -9.83 3.63
N GLY A 74 9.70 -9.34 3.02
CA GLY A 74 8.38 -9.92 3.11
C GLY A 74 7.55 -9.44 4.30
N GLU A 75 7.90 -8.31 4.92
CA GLU A 75 7.06 -7.62 5.91
C GLU A 75 5.81 -7.03 5.25
N VAL A 76 5.94 -6.61 4.00
CA VAL A 76 4.86 -6.06 3.17
C VAL A 76 4.83 -6.81 1.84
N LEU A 77 3.65 -7.18 1.39
CA LEU A 77 3.42 -7.91 0.14
C LEU A 77 2.19 -7.40 -0.59
N ASP A 78 2.30 -7.30 -1.90
CA ASP A 78 1.14 -7.23 -2.76
C ASP A 78 1.34 -8.07 -4.03
N VAL A 79 0.24 -8.55 -4.62
CA VAL A 79 0.22 -9.40 -5.80
C VAL A 79 -0.93 -9.03 -6.70
N THR A 80 -0.62 -8.69 -7.94
CA THR A 80 -1.67 -8.56 -8.96
C THR A 80 -1.46 -9.55 -10.10
N ALA A 81 -2.54 -9.89 -10.80
CA ALA A 81 -2.50 -10.67 -12.02
C ALA A 81 -3.19 -9.90 -13.14
N THR A 82 -2.54 -9.89 -14.30
CA THR A 82 -3.06 -9.34 -15.55
C THR A 82 -3.22 -10.46 -16.58
N GLY A 83 -3.74 -10.14 -17.76
CA GLY A 83 -3.81 -11.10 -18.88
C GLY A 83 -2.43 -11.66 -19.29
N GLU A 84 -1.36 -10.91 -19.09
CA GLU A 84 0.01 -11.26 -19.48
C GLU A 84 0.79 -11.98 -18.37
N GLY A 85 0.30 -12.00 -17.13
CA GLY A 85 0.96 -12.69 -16.02
C GLY A 85 0.64 -12.12 -14.66
N ALA A 86 1.41 -12.50 -13.66
CA ALA A 86 1.31 -11.96 -12.32
C ALA A 86 2.64 -11.35 -11.87
N ILE A 87 2.55 -10.34 -11.04
CA ILE A 87 3.70 -9.73 -10.37
C ILE A 87 3.50 -9.80 -8.85
N LEU A 88 4.58 -10.14 -8.16
CA LEU A 88 4.71 -10.05 -6.71
C LEU A 88 5.58 -8.83 -6.39
N ILE A 89 5.08 -7.95 -5.54
CA ILE A 89 5.85 -6.86 -4.95
C ILE A 89 6.06 -7.12 -3.47
N ILE A 90 7.27 -6.85 -3.00
CA ILE A 90 7.72 -7.11 -1.65
C ILE A 90 8.36 -5.83 -1.10
N GLY A 91 7.73 -5.24 -0.09
CA GLY A 91 8.35 -4.15 0.65
C GLY A 91 9.48 -4.66 1.53
N VAL A 92 10.60 -3.92 1.55
CA VAL A 92 11.77 -4.16 2.40
C VAL A 92 12.13 -2.82 3.06
N PRO A 93 11.28 -2.29 3.95
CA PRO A 93 11.42 -0.91 4.43
C PRO A 93 12.67 -0.66 5.29
N ARG A 94 13.38 -1.69 5.67
CA ARG A 94 14.61 -1.60 6.48
C ARG A 94 15.87 -2.01 5.72
N GLU A 95 15.80 -2.08 4.40
CA GLU A 95 16.98 -2.28 3.56
C GLU A 95 17.93 -1.09 3.68
N ASP A 96 19.21 -1.39 3.87
CA ASP A 96 20.26 -0.37 3.86
C ASP A 96 20.65 -0.05 2.40
N VAL A 97 20.53 1.21 1.99
CA VAL A 97 20.90 1.65 0.64
C VAL A 97 22.26 2.33 0.68
N GLY A 98 23.30 1.56 0.47
CA GLY A 98 24.68 2.02 0.59
C GLY A 98 25.05 2.33 2.05
N SER A 99 25.14 3.61 2.40
CA SER A 99 25.39 4.05 3.80
C SER A 99 24.14 4.56 4.51
N GLN A 100 23.00 4.50 3.85
CA GLN A 100 21.74 4.99 4.38
C GLN A 100 20.99 3.85 5.06
N VAL A 101 21.02 3.87 6.40
CA VAL A 101 20.41 2.83 7.23
C VAL A 101 18.89 2.95 7.18
N ASP A 102 18.19 1.81 7.02
CA ASP A 102 16.72 1.75 6.93
C ASP A 102 16.14 2.72 5.86
N ALA A 103 16.86 2.98 4.77
CA ALA A 103 16.35 3.80 3.67
C ALA A 103 15.21 3.10 2.92
N GLY A 104 15.25 1.78 2.91
CA GLY A 104 14.21 0.93 2.35
C GLY A 104 14.33 0.66 0.86
N ALA A 105 13.67 -0.41 0.46
CA ALA A 105 13.58 -0.88 -0.93
C ALA A 105 12.27 -1.63 -1.20
N VAL A 106 11.98 -1.83 -2.47
CA VAL A 106 10.91 -2.69 -2.95
C VAL A 106 11.48 -3.72 -3.90
N ALA A 107 11.21 -4.98 -3.66
CA ALA A 107 11.57 -6.05 -4.59
C ALA A 107 10.36 -6.37 -5.48
N MET A 108 10.57 -6.33 -6.79
CA MET A 108 9.59 -6.63 -7.82
C MET A 108 9.94 -7.95 -8.49
N MET A 109 8.95 -8.83 -8.65
CA MET A 109 9.16 -10.14 -9.22
C MET A 109 7.98 -10.57 -10.10
N PRO A 110 8.12 -10.54 -11.43
CA PRO A 110 7.19 -11.23 -12.30
C PRO A 110 7.11 -12.72 -11.91
N VAL A 111 5.95 -13.35 -12.07
CA VAL A 111 5.74 -14.73 -11.60
C VAL A 111 6.76 -15.73 -12.13
N ASP A 112 7.27 -15.48 -13.33
CA ASP A 112 8.25 -16.30 -14.04
C ASP A 112 9.57 -15.56 -14.32
N GLY A 113 9.73 -14.35 -13.76
CA GLY A 113 10.88 -13.48 -13.97
C GLY A 113 11.87 -13.46 -12.80
N PRO A 114 12.96 -12.74 -12.97
CA PRO A 114 13.92 -12.49 -11.90
C PRO A 114 13.33 -11.57 -10.82
N LEU A 115 13.96 -11.59 -9.66
CA LEU A 115 13.71 -10.61 -8.60
C LEU A 115 14.58 -9.38 -8.85
N SER A 116 13.98 -8.20 -8.83
CA SER A 116 14.66 -6.92 -9.01
C SER A 116 14.41 -6.04 -7.80
N LEU A 117 15.46 -5.43 -7.24
CA LEU A 117 15.36 -4.51 -6.10
C LEU A 117 15.35 -3.07 -6.61
N VAL A 118 14.33 -2.32 -6.21
CA VAL A 118 14.10 -0.92 -6.59
C VAL A 118 14.18 -0.05 -5.34
N THR A 119 14.90 1.05 -5.40
CA THR A 119 15.03 2.05 -4.33
C THR A 119 14.61 3.41 -4.85
N GLN A 120 14.49 4.42 -3.98
CA GLN A 120 14.24 5.80 -4.42
C GLN A 120 15.28 6.26 -5.46
N ASN A 121 16.55 5.84 -5.30
CA ASN A 121 17.61 6.19 -6.24
C ASN A 121 17.43 5.56 -7.64
N SER A 122 16.68 4.46 -7.76
CA SER A 122 16.53 3.72 -9.00
C SER A 122 15.52 4.34 -9.96
N LEU A 123 14.45 4.94 -9.45
CA LEU A 123 13.32 5.39 -10.28
C LEU A 123 13.43 6.83 -10.77
N GLY A 124 14.40 7.61 -10.26
CA GLY A 124 14.51 9.03 -10.60
C GLY A 124 13.31 9.87 -10.12
N ALA A 125 12.50 9.33 -9.24
CA ALA A 125 11.36 10.01 -8.63
C ALA A 125 11.87 10.93 -7.55
N GLY A 126 11.99 12.18 -7.80
CA GLY A 126 12.10 13.36 -6.92
C GLY A 126 12.70 13.27 -5.52
N GLY A 127 13.10 12.10 -5.05
CA GLY A 127 13.74 11.85 -3.77
C GLY A 127 15.07 11.14 -3.95
N LYS A 128 15.85 11.08 -2.90
CA LYS A 128 17.05 10.24 -2.77
C LYS A 128 16.86 9.40 -1.54
N ALA A 129 17.35 8.17 -1.58
CA ALA A 129 17.37 7.34 -0.40
C ALA A 129 18.15 8.01 0.71
N GLU A 130 17.50 8.32 1.81
CA GLU A 130 18.05 8.89 3.04
C GLU A 130 17.83 7.91 4.20
N ALA A 131 18.62 8.07 5.27
CA ALA A 131 18.50 7.15 6.40
C ALA A 131 17.15 7.33 7.10
N GLY A 132 16.38 6.25 7.23
CA GLY A 132 15.09 6.27 7.91
C GLY A 132 13.88 6.51 7.01
N ASP A 133 14.04 6.71 5.70
CA ASP A 133 12.93 6.96 4.75
C ASP A 133 11.94 5.81 4.70
N ARG A 134 12.43 4.58 4.87
CA ARG A 134 11.61 3.35 4.88
C ARG A 134 10.79 3.16 3.60
N TYR A 135 11.40 3.40 2.45
CA TYR A 135 10.79 3.13 1.15
C TYR A 135 10.25 1.70 1.08
N GLY A 136 8.97 1.54 0.76
CA GLY A 136 8.31 0.23 0.76
C GLY A 136 7.65 -0.18 2.08
N THR A 137 7.43 0.78 3.01
CA THR A 137 6.59 0.56 4.21
C THR A 137 5.18 0.13 3.84
N SER A 138 4.66 0.62 2.74
CA SER A 138 3.41 0.18 2.13
C SER A 138 3.58 0.08 0.63
N VAL A 139 2.90 -0.86 0.01
CA VAL A 139 2.88 -1.04 -1.44
C VAL A 139 1.48 -1.42 -1.88
N ASP A 140 1.06 -0.94 -3.03
CA ASP A 140 -0.16 -1.39 -3.69
C ASP A 140 0.03 -1.38 -5.21
N ILE A 141 -0.58 -2.36 -5.90
CA ILE A 141 -0.44 -2.56 -7.33
C ILE A 141 -1.81 -2.44 -7.99
N TYR A 142 -1.91 -1.55 -8.93
CA TYR A 142 -3.08 -1.41 -9.78
C TYR A 142 -2.78 -1.89 -11.19
N GLY A 143 -3.56 -2.85 -11.68
CA GLY A 143 -3.52 -3.27 -13.08
C GLY A 143 -4.24 -2.25 -13.95
N ALA A 144 -3.51 -1.37 -14.64
CA ALA A 144 -4.09 -0.38 -15.52
C ALA A 144 -4.62 -1.03 -16.80
N ALA A 145 -5.93 -1.25 -16.87
CA ALA A 145 -6.61 -1.78 -18.05
C ALA A 145 -6.74 -0.75 -19.20
N ALA A 146 -5.78 0.14 -19.39
CA ALA A 146 -5.79 1.15 -20.44
C ALA A 146 -5.51 0.56 -21.84
N GLY A 147 -6.15 -0.57 -22.16
CA GLY A 147 -6.03 -1.23 -23.47
C GLY A 147 -4.71 -1.98 -23.70
N ASN A 148 -3.85 -2.06 -22.69
CA ASN A 148 -2.66 -2.89 -22.67
C ASN A 148 -2.60 -3.62 -21.32
N ASP A 149 -2.96 -4.89 -21.31
CA ASP A 149 -3.02 -5.75 -20.12
C ASP A 149 -1.66 -5.98 -19.43
N ALA A 150 -0.58 -5.45 -20.01
CA ALA A 150 0.77 -5.58 -19.49
C ALA A 150 1.19 -4.42 -18.58
N VAL A 151 0.43 -3.33 -18.49
CA VAL A 151 0.82 -2.15 -17.69
C VAL A 151 0.27 -2.23 -16.27
N VAL A 152 1.13 -2.00 -15.30
CA VAL A 152 0.74 -1.89 -13.89
C VAL A 152 1.21 -0.57 -13.30
N GLY A 153 0.35 0.04 -12.49
CA GLY A 153 0.73 1.14 -11.60
C GLY A 153 1.18 0.58 -10.25
N VAL A 154 2.24 1.12 -9.70
CA VAL A 154 2.78 0.74 -8.40
C VAL A 154 2.88 1.97 -7.51
N ALA A 155 2.18 1.96 -6.39
CA ALA A 155 2.29 2.96 -5.35
C ALA A 155 3.16 2.43 -4.20
N ILE A 156 4.11 3.23 -3.74
CA ILE A 156 5.10 2.85 -2.73
C ILE A 156 5.17 3.95 -1.67
N GLY A 157 4.81 3.63 -0.44
CA GLY A 157 4.89 4.56 0.67
C GLY A 157 6.31 4.76 1.19
N VAL A 158 6.61 5.99 1.54
CA VAL A 158 7.91 6.47 2.06
C VAL A 158 7.65 7.36 3.29
N PRO A 159 7.13 6.82 4.39
CA PRO A 159 6.65 7.65 5.50
C PRO A 159 7.76 8.41 6.25
N GLY A 160 9.01 7.99 6.13
CA GLY A 160 10.15 8.68 6.73
C GLY A 160 10.79 9.77 5.85
N GLU A 161 10.26 10.05 4.65
CA GLU A 161 10.80 11.07 3.76
C GLU A 161 10.74 12.46 4.38
N ASP A 162 11.85 13.17 4.31
CA ASP A 162 11.96 14.56 4.77
C ASP A 162 11.51 15.53 3.69
N ILE A 163 10.51 16.38 3.96
CA ILE A 163 10.04 17.38 3.00
C ILE A 163 10.60 18.76 3.36
N GLY A 164 11.72 19.08 2.77
CA GLY A 164 12.47 20.32 3.07
C GLY A 164 13.05 20.31 4.48
N THR A 165 12.41 21.00 5.44
CA THR A 165 12.82 21.03 6.86
C THR A 165 11.87 20.25 7.76
N LYS A 166 10.92 19.56 7.18
CA LYS A 166 9.89 18.80 7.88
C LYS A 166 10.33 17.33 7.91
N SER A 167 10.91 16.88 9.03
CA SER A 167 11.36 15.50 9.17
C SER A 167 10.19 14.54 9.24
N ASP A 168 10.36 13.35 8.63
CA ASP A 168 9.35 12.29 8.60
C ASP A 168 7.94 12.79 8.17
N ALA A 169 7.87 13.81 7.31
CA ALA A 169 6.59 14.29 6.78
C ALA A 169 5.95 13.26 5.83
N GLY A 170 6.80 12.52 5.14
CA GLY A 170 6.42 11.40 4.31
C GLY A 170 6.06 11.74 2.88
N ALA A 171 6.10 10.69 2.05
CA ALA A 171 5.83 10.76 0.62
C ALA A 171 5.28 9.44 0.08
N VAL A 172 4.77 9.48 -1.15
CA VAL A 172 4.46 8.30 -1.96
C VAL A 172 5.22 8.41 -3.27
N SER A 173 5.93 7.34 -3.64
CA SER A 173 6.46 7.15 -4.98
C SER A 173 5.44 6.38 -5.81
N PHE A 174 5.10 6.90 -7.00
CA PHE A 174 4.17 6.26 -7.90
C PHE A 174 4.76 6.12 -9.30
N ALA A 175 4.67 4.93 -9.88
CA ALA A 175 5.26 4.62 -11.18
C ALA A 175 4.43 3.60 -11.94
N TYR A 176 4.50 3.66 -13.29
CA TYR A 176 3.92 2.64 -14.17
C TYR A 176 5.01 1.76 -14.75
N PHE A 177 4.74 0.47 -14.83
CA PHE A 177 5.66 -0.52 -15.38
C PHE A 177 4.98 -1.37 -16.45
N ASP A 178 5.72 -1.71 -17.50
CA ASP A 178 5.35 -2.76 -18.42
C ASP A 178 5.77 -4.11 -17.83
N LEU A 179 4.82 -5.01 -17.57
CA LEU A 179 5.08 -6.33 -17.00
C LEU A 179 5.96 -7.21 -17.87
N LEU A 180 5.98 -6.96 -19.19
CA LEU A 180 6.81 -7.69 -20.13
C LEU A 180 8.25 -7.23 -20.11
N ASP A 181 8.50 -6.02 -19.64
CA ASP A 181 9.80 -5.36 -19.56
C ASP A 181 10.21 -4.97 -18.14
N ILE A 182 9.67 -5.65 -17.10
CA ILE A 182 10.08 -5.37 -15.70
C ILE A 182 11.58 -5.58 -15.56
N PRO A 183 12.30 -4.54 -15.09
CA PRO A 183 13.71 -4.39 -15.36
C PRO A 183 14.61 -5.40 -14.62
N ASP A 184 15.71 -5.70 -15.26
CA ASP A 184 17.00 -5.90 -14.60
C ASP A 184 17.26 -4.68 -13.68
N PRO A 185 17.68 -4.85 -12.41
CA PRO A 185 17.90 -3.73 -11.47
C PRO A 185 18.90 -2.68 -11.94
N SER A 186 19.62 -2.97 -13.01
CA SER A 186 20.53 -2.03 -13.70
C SER A 186 19.86 -1.23 -14.83
N ASP A 187 18.59 -1.55 -15.17
CA ASP A 187 17.91 -0.99 -16.33
C ASP A 187 16.46 -0.62 -15.98
N THR A 188 16.12 0.66 -16.10
CA THR A 188 14.77 1.18 -15.88
C THR A 188 13.87 1.04 -17.11
N THR A 189 14.19 0.14 -18.05
CA THR A 189 13.51 0.03 -19.36
C THR A 189 12.03 -0.36 -19.24
N GLY A 190 11.62 -1.09 -18.19
CA GLY A 190 10.21 -1.37 -17.95
C GLY A 190 9.40 -0.20 -17.36
N LEU A 191 10.05 0.89 -16.96
CA LEU A 191 9.37 2.06 -16.43
C LEU A 191 8.70 2.85 -17.56
N ILE A 192 7.39 3.01 -17.50
CA ILE A 192 6.63 3.82 -18.45
C ILE A 192 6.59 5.26 -17.95
N GLY A 193 7.30 6.14 -18.62
CA GLY A 193 7.39 7.54 -18.23
C GLY A 193 8.37 7.79 -17.09
N GLN A 194 8.02 8.67 -16.17
CA GLN A 194 8.82 8.98 -14.99
C GLN A 194 8.07 8.60 -13.72
N ALA A 195 8.75 7.98 -12.79
CA ALA A 195 8.21 7.85 -11.44
C ALA A 195 7.99 9.24 -10.82
N ARG A 196 7.01 9.35 -9.95
CA ARG A 196 6.59 10.61 -9.32
C ARG A 196 6.60 10.49 -7.83
N THR A 197 6.93 11.57 -7.17
CA THR A 197 6.78 11.71 -5.73
C THR A 197 5.57 12.57 -5.44
N VAL A 198 4.69 12.09 -4.60
CA VAL A 198 3.50 12.77 -4.11
C VAL A 198 3.67 13.01 -2.62
N THR A 199 3.45 14.23 -2.18
CA THR A 199 3.50 14.66 -0.78
C THR A 199 2.24 15.46 -0.47
N GLN A 200 1.97 15.76 0.79
CA GLN A 200 0.87 16.67 1.15
C GLN A 200 1.06 18.07 0.58
N ASP A 201 2.31 18.52 0.34
CA ASP A 201 2.61 19.81 -0.34
C ASP A 201 2.48 19.75 -1.87
N SER A 202 2.11 18.60 -2.47
CA SER A 202 1.93 18.48 -3.92
C SER A 202 0.75 19.34 -4.40
N PRO A 203 0.86 19.96 -5.60
CA PRO A 203 -0.22 20.81 -6.11
C PRO A 203 -1.58 20.11 -6.11
N GLY A 204 -2.58 20.72 -5.50
CA GLY A 204 -3.94 20.21 -5.42
C GLY A 204 -4.22 19.25 -4.26
N MET A 205 -3.20 18.88 -3.46
CA MET A 205 -3.46 18.16 -2.22
C MET A 205 -4.22 19.07 -1.24
N PRO A 206 -5.18 18.53 -0.48
CA PRO A 206 -6.04 19.33 0.38
C PRO A 206 -5.38 19.74 1.70
N ASP A 207 -4.21 19.20 1.97
CA ASP A 207 -3.46 19.40 3.20
C ASP A 207 -2.01 19.84 2.93
N THR A 208 -1.27 20.15 3.99
CA THR A 208 0.14 20.57 3.92
C THR A 208 0.97 19.66 4.80
N ALA A 209 2.11 19.20 4.29
CA ALA A 209 3.03 18.38 5.04
C ALA A 209 3.45 19.04 6.34
N GLU A 210 3.48 18.31 7.43
CA GLU A 210 4.04 18.68 8.72
C GLU A 210 5.09 17.66 9.15
N ALA A 211 5.92 18.03 10.12
CA ALA A 211 6.95 17.10 10.59
C ALA A 211 6.31 15.96 11.40
N GLY A 212 6.56 14.74 10.98
CA GLY A 212 6.09 13.55 11.68
C GLY A 212 4.75 12.99 11.22
N ASP A 213 4.10 13.54 10.18
CA ASP A 213 2.78 13.10 9.69
C ASP A 213 2.78 11.66 9.19
N LEU A 214 3.95 11.20 8.71
CA LEU A 214 4.13 9.87 8.11
C LEU A 214 3.22 9.63 6.90
N PHE A 215 3.02 10.63 6.04
CA PHE A 215 2.27 10.47 4.80
C PHE A 215 2.86 9.35 3.94
N GLY A 216 2.02 8.42 3.46
CA GLY A 216 2.49 7.20 2.80
C GLY A 216 2.64 5.99 3.75
N ASN A 217 2.19 6.09 5.00
CA ASN A 217 2.18 4.95 5.92
C ASN A 217 1.33 3.79 5.40
N ALA A 218 0.19 4.07 4.78
CA ALA A 218 -0.54 3.13 3.94
C ALA A 218 -0.90 3.81 2.62
N VAL A 219 -0.81 3.06 1.52
CA VAL A 219 -1.17 3.51 0.18
C VAL A 219 -2.12 2.51 -0.46
N LEU A 220 -3.08 3.02 -1.23
CA LEU A 220 -3.97 2.23 -2.06
C LEU A 220 -4.03 2.87 -3.44
N ALA A 221 -3.97 2.06 -4.48
CA ALA A 221 -4.10 2.49 -5.87
C ALA A 221 -5.27 1.74 -6.52
N GLY A 222 -6.16 2.44 -7.21
CA GLY A 222 -7.32 1.82 -7.82
C GLY A 222 -8.24 2.81 -8.49
N GLU A 223 -9.32 2.32 -9.06
CA GLU A 223 -10.43 3.15 -9.55
C GLU A 223 -11.48 3.28 -8.42
N PHE A 224 -11.27 4.21 -7.49
CA PHE A 224 -12.21 4.49 -6.39
C PHE A 224 -13.30 5.48 -6.80
N GLY A 225 -13.12 6.15 -7.94
CA GLY A 225 -14.08 7.06 -8.57
C GLY A 225 -14.83 6.43 -9.73
N HIS A 226 -15.77 7.18 -10.32
CA HIS A 226 -16.63 6.71 -11.40
C HIS A 226 -16.07 6.91 -12.81
N GLU A 227 -14.88 7.45 -12.99
CA GLU A 227 -14.32 7.75 -14.30
C GLU A 227 -13.26 6.71 -14.67
N SER A 228 -13.55 5.91 -15.71
CA SER A 228 -12.59 4.95 -16.24
C SER A 228 -11.40 5.65 -16.90
N GLY A 229 -10.20 5.12 -16.70
CA GLY A 229 -8.96 5.63 -17.30
C GLY A 229 -8.14 6.54 -16.40
N HIS A 230 -8.51 6.66 -15.14
CA HIS A 230 -7.77 7.35 -14.09
C HIS A 230 -7.42 6.37 -12.98
N VAL A 231 -6.36 6.64 -12.25
CA VAL A 231 -6.01 5.90 -11.04
C VAL A 231 -6.10 6.85 -9.85
N ASP A 232 -6.88 6.46 -8.87
CA ASP A 232 -6.94 7.14 -7.59
C ASP A 232 -5.86 6.59 -6.66
N LEU A 233 -5.14 7.48 -6.01
CA LEU A 233 -4.27 7.15 -4.89
C LEU A 233 -4.96 7.58 -3.59
N ALA A 234 -5.21 6.63 -2.70
CA ALA A 234 -5.60 6.91 -1.33
C ALA A 234 -4.37 6.72 -0.42
N VAL A 235 -4.00 7.76 0.31
CA VAL A 235 -2.77 7.82 1.09
C VAL A 235 -3.09 8.27 2.51
N THR A 236 -2.58 7.55 3.51
CA THR A 236 -2.79 7.89 4.90
C THR A 236 -1.62 8.66 5.50
N ALA A 237 -1.93 9.58 6.42
CA ALA A 237 -1.02 10.27 7.32
C ALA A 237 -1.51 10.06 8.76
N PRO A 238 -1.13 8.96 9.43
CA PRO A 238 -1.74 8.58 10.71
C PRO A 238 -1.33 9.49 11.88
N LEU A 239 -0.31 10.31 11.71
CA LEU A 239 0.13 11.27 12.73
C LEU A 239 -0.19 12.71 12.38
N GLU A 240 -1.05 12.95 11.39
CA GLU A 240 -1.61 14.26 11.03
C GLU A 240 -2.25 14.94 12.22
N ASP A 241 -1.95 16.24 12.40
CA ASP A 241 -2.52 17.08 13.43
C ASP A 241 -3.78 17.78 12.91
N LEU A 242 -4.93 17.54 13.52
CA LEU A 242 -6.24 18.07 13.10
C LEU A 242 -6.81 19.06 14.10
N SER A 243 -7.02 20.32 13.69
CA SER A 243 -7.78 21.33 14.48
C SER A 243 -7.34 21.45 15.95
N GLY A 244 -6.08 21.12 16.26
CA GLY A 244 -5.51 21.13 17.61
C GLY A 244 -5.45 19.78 18.29
N GLU A 245 -5.97 18.73 17.66
CA GLU A 245 -5.83 17.33 18.10
C GLU A 245 -4.62 16.69 17.44
N GLN A 246 -3.56 16.50 18.22
CA GLN A 246 -2.29 15.94 17.74
C GLN A 246 -2.39 14.46 17.41
N ASN A 247 -1.82 14.06 16.27
CA ASN A 247 -1.79 12.69 15.81
C ASN A 247 -3.21 12.06 15.70
N ALA A 248 -4.19 12.84 15.29
CA ALA A 248 -5.53 12.34 15.04
C ALA A 248 -5.60 11.51 13.76
N GLY A 249 -4.82 11.90 12.76
CA GLY A 249 -4.63 11.19 11.50
C GLY A 249 -5.63 11.54 10.41
N SER A 250 -5.22 11.32 9.16
CA SER A 250 -5.99 11.61 7.95
C SER A 250 -5.82 10.55 6.84
N LEU A 251 -6.74 10.59 5.88
CA LEU A 251 -6.67 9.90 4.60
C LEU A 251 -6.84 10.94 3.50
N CYS A 252 -5.85 11.09 2.64
CA CYS A 252 -5.92 11.92 1.46
C CYS A 252 -6.14 11.07 0.21
N MET A 253 -6.91 11.58 -0.74
CA MET A 253 -7.14 10.94 -2.02
C MET A 253 -6.83 11.91 -3.15
N ALA A 254 -6.11 11.42 -4.18
CA ALA A 254 -5.78 12.17 -5.37
C ALA A 254 -5.94 11.28 -6.60
N GLU A 255 -6.43 11.86 -7.68
CA GLU A 255 -6.66 11.18 -8.96
C GLU A 255 -5.52 11.48 -9.93
N TYR A 256 -5.04 10.46 -10.63
CA TYR A 256 -3.93 10.54 -11.60
C TYR A 256 -4.33 10.01 -12.96
N ASP A 257 -3.89 10.68 -14.02
CA ASP A 257 -4.01 10.17 -15.39
C ASP A 257 -3.01 9.03 -15.64
N VAL A 258 -3.49 7.93 -16.20
CA VAL A 258 -2.71 6.71 -16.52
C VAL A 258 -1.53 7.00 -17.48
N TYR A 259 -1.57 8.05 -18.27
CA TYR A 259 -0.57 8.31 -19.33
C TYR A 259 0.39 9.48 -19.10
N GLY A 260 0.47 10.04 -17.90
CA GLY A 260 1.66 10.81 -17.57
C GLY A 260 1.56 12.31 -17.44
N ALA A 261 0.42 12.92 -17.54
CA ALA A 261 0.24 14.26 -16.98
C ALA A 261 -0.34 14.09 -15.57
N VAL A 262 0.40 14.48 -14.53
CA VAL A 262 -0.21 14.71 -13.22
C VAL A 262 -1.15 15.89 -13.40
N ALA A 263 -2.36 15.60 -13.78
CA ALA A 263 -3.45 16.42 -13.39
C ALA A 263 -3.95 15.82 -12.09
N LEU A 264 -3.62 16.42 -10.98
CA LEU A 264 -4.50 16.36 -9.82
C LEU A 264 -5.82 16.89 -10.37
N THR A 265 -6.70 15.98 -10.74
CA THR A 265 -7.98 16.38 -11.25
C THR A 265 -8.73 17.11 -10.14
N ASN A 266 -9.73 17.90 -10.48
CA ASN A 266 -10.39 18.88 -9.61
C ASN A 266 -11.09 18.32 -8.35
N ARG A 267 -10.69 17.15 -7.83
CA ARG A 267 -11.34 16.47 -6.71
C ARG A 267 -10.41 15.87 -5.66
N PRO A 268 -9.34 16.56 -5.22
CA PRO A 268 -8.63 16.08 -4.07
C PRO A 268 -9.57 16.10 -2.87
N ALA A 269 -9.57 15.05 -2.10
CA ALA A 269 -10.39 14.94 -0.90
C ALA A 269 -9.53 14.47 0.26
N SER A 270 -9.79 15.00 1.44
CA SER A 270 -9.23 14.53 2.70
C SER A 270 -10.36 14.13 3.63
N TRP A 271 -10.17 13.03 4.32
CA TRP A 271 -11.07 12.55 5.35
C TRP A 271 -10.34 12.33 6.65
N SER A 272 -11.03 12.65 7.70
CA SER A 272 -10.70 12.36 9.08
C SER A 272 -11.97 11.98 9.82
N GLN A 273 -11.89 11.73 11.10
CA GLN A 273 -13.09 11.50 11.91
C GLN A 273 -13.99 12.75 12.03
N ASP A 274 -13.44 13.95 11.84
CA ASP A 274 -14.23 15.21 11.80
C ASP A 274 -14.92 15.45 10.45
N SER A 275 -14.69 14.61 9.46
CA SER A 275 -15.32 14.78 8.14
C SER A 275 -16.80 14.43 8.17
N ALA A 276 -17.60 15.15 7.39
CA ALA A 276 -19.04 14.93 7.31
C ALA A 276 -19.37 13.51 6.84
N GLY A 277 -20.15 12.77 7.61
CA GLY A 277 -20.53 11.39 7.33
C GLY A 277 -19.55 10.33 7.86
N VAL A 278 -18.45 10.73 8.47
CA VAL A 278 -17.57 9.84 9.22
C VAL A 278 -18.05 9.81 10.68
N TYR A 279 -18.13 8.62 11.25
CA TYR A 279 -18.57 8.44 12.64
C TYR A 279 -17.41 8.71 13.60
N GLY A 280 -17.69 9.30 14.76
CA GLY A 280 -16.71 9.67 15.78
C GLY A 280 -16.37 11.15 15.74
N THR A 281 -15.32 11.49 16.40
CA THR A 281 -14.73 12.83 16.46
C THR A 281 -13.23 12.61 16.56
N ALA A 282 -12.44 13.35 15.82
CA ALA A 282 -11.00 13.25 15.91
C ALA A 282 -10.51 13.60 17.32
N GLU A 283 -9.79 12.71 17.94
CA GLU A 283 -9.20 12.86 19.26
C GLU A 283 -7.67 12.71 19.18
N ARG A 284 -7.01 13.26 20.17
CA ARG A 284 -5.57 13.20 20.24
C ARG A 284 -5.07 11.76 20.28
N GLY A 285 -4.32 11.34 19.27
CA GLY A 285 -3.65 10.06 19.23
C GLY A 285 -4.46 8.93 18.64
N ASP A 286 -5.63 9.17 18.06
CA ASP A 286 -6.50 8.17 17.43
C ASP A 286 -5.83 7.45 16.27
N ARG A 287 -4.99 8.19 15.52
CA ARG A 287 -4.22 7.68 14.39
C ARG A 287 -5.09 7.08 13.29
N PHE A 288 -6.10 7.83 12.87
CA PHE A 288 -6.89 7.48 11.68
C PHE A 288 -5.94 7.21 10.50
N GLY A 289 -6.11 6.06 9.83
CA GLY A 289 -5.23 5.70 8.72
C GLY A 289 -3.99 4.90 9.11
N THR A 290 -3.90 4.35 10.32
CA THR A 290 -2.76 3.48 10.70
C THR A 290 -2.59 2.29 9.75
N ALA A 291 -3.70 1.72 9.26
CA ALA A 291 -3.70 0.76 8.16
C ALA A 291 -4.89 1.01 7.25
N ALA A 292 -4.72 0.71 5.97
CA ALA A 292 -5.79 0.75 4.99
C ALA A 292 -5.67 -0.43 4.02
N THR A 293 -6.80 -0.86 3.47
CA THR A 293 -6.86 -1.84 2.38
C THR A 293 -8.06 -1.55 1.49
N SER A 294 -7.97 -1.92 0.21
CA SER A 294 -9.09 -1.86 -0.71
C SER A 294 -9.91 -3.16 -0.66
N ILE A 295 -11.20 -3.03 -0.78
CA ILE A 295 -12.14 -4.16 -0.88
C ILE A 295 -12.91 -4.03 -2.18
N LEU A 296 -12.89 -5.08 -2.99
CA LEU A 296 -13.69 -5.19 -4.18
C LEU A 296 -15.12 -5.58 -3.78
N LEU A 297 -16.09 -4.72 -4.04
CA LEU A 297 -17.50 -5.02 -3.88
C LEU A 297 -18.14 -5.21 -5.25
N THR A 298 -18.74 -6.37 -5.49
CA THR A 298 -19.58 -6.60 -6.68
C THR A 298 -21.04 -6.33 -6.31
N ARG A 299 -21.71 -5.45 -7.05
CA ARG A 299 -23.15 -5.28 -6.92
C ARG A 299 -23.87 -6.43 -7.66
N LEU A 300 -24.73 -7.15 -6.97
CA LEU A 300 -25.49 -8.27 -7.50
C LEU A 300 -26.91 -7.86 -7.95
N GLU A 301 -27.22 -6.59 -8.11
CA GLU A 301 -28.57 -6.14 -8.47
C GLU A 301 -28.58 -5.41 -9.82
N ASP A 302 -29.47 -5.89 -10.70
CA ASP A 302 -29.94 -5.29 -11.92
C ASP A 302 -28.93 -4.89 -13.00
N ASP A 303 -28.59 -5.84 -13.89
CA ASP A 303 -28.01 -5.67 -15.25
C ASP A 303 -26.81 -4.70 -15.42
N ASP A 304 -26.25 -4.16 -14.34
CA ASP A 304 -25.07 -3.33 -14.33
C ASP A 304 -23.99 -4.03 -13.47
N ASP A 305 -23.05 -4.71 -14.15
CA ASP A 305 -21.88 -5.37 -13.56
C ASP A 305 -20.85 -4.35 -13.04
N SER A 306 -21.30 -3.24 -12.46
CA SER A 306 -20.39 -2.23 -11.90
C SER A 306 -19.63 -2.79 -10.70
N ILE A 307 -18.33 -2.86 -10.86
CA ILE A 307 -17.37 -3.24 -9.83
C ILE A 307 -16.98 -1.95 -9.08
N TRP A 308 -17.10 -1.97 -7.76
CA TRP A 308 -16.77 -0.83 -6.92
C TRP A 308 -15.64 -1.21 -5.97
N PHE A 309 -14.61 -0.40 -5.93
CA PHE A 309 -13.60 -0.48 -4.88
C PHE A 309 -14.02 0.39 -3.70
N GLN A 310 -13.91 -0.14 -2.50
CA GLN A 310 -14.08 0.63 -1.26
C GLN A 310 -12.84 0.48 -0.39
N ASN A 311 -12.51 1.53 0.33
CA ASN A 311 -11.38 1.55 1.23
C ASN A 311 -11.84 1.19 2.65
N LEU A 312 -11.14 0.28 3.28
CA LEU A 312 -11.24 0.00 4.71
C LEU A 312 -10.05 0.68 5.40
N VAL A 313 -10.35 1.56 6.35
CA VAL A 313 -9.35 2.37 7.08
C VAL A 313 -9.49 2.12 8.57
N THR A 314 -8.37 1.93 9.26
CA THR A 314 -8.37 1.64 10.71
C THR A 314 -8.03 2.87 11.54
N VAL A 315 -8.62 2.92 12.75
CA VAL A 315 -8.34 3.88 13.82
C VAL A 315 -8.10 3.10 15.09
N PRO A 316 -6.86 2.67 15.36
CA PRO A 316 -6.59 1.68 16.39
C PRO A 316 -6.76 2.20 17.83
N ARG A 317 -6.80 3.52 18.01
CA ARG A 317 -6.91 4.14 19.34
C ARG A 317 -8.19 4.92 19.57
N GLU A 318 -9.17 4.77 18.70
CA GLU A 318 -10.49 5.37 18.88
C GLU A 318 -11.13 4.95 20.22
N ASP A 319 -11.66 5.93 20.92
CA ASP A 319 -12.44 5.73 22.14
C ASP A 319 -13.87 5.34 21.82
N VAL A 320 -14.25 4.10 22.06
CA VAL A 320 -15.57 3.59 21.70
C VAL A 320 -16.45 3.40 22.92
N LYS A 321 -17.56 4.15 23.02
CA LYS A 321 -18.54 4.06 24.10
C LYS A 321 -17.92 4.19 25.49
N GLY A 322 -16.90 5.04 25.64
CA GLY A 322 -16.19 5.29 26.89
C GLY A 322 -15.17 4.24 27.26
N VAL A 323 -14.80 3.37 26.32
CA VAL A 323 -13.65 2.47 26.44
C VAL A 323 -12.50 3.09 25.65
N ALA A 324 -11.45 3.50 26.39
CA ALA A 324 -10.29 4.13 25.79
C ALA A 324 -9.51 3.15 24.90
N ASP A 325 -8.96 3.68 23.78
CA ASP A 325 -8.15 2.96 22.79
C ASP A 325 -8.82 1.62 22.35
N ALA A 326 -10.14 1.58 22.23
CA ALA A 326 -10.86 0.36 21.83
C ALA A 326 -10.67 0.03 20.36
N GLY A 327 -10.39 1.04 19.56
CA GLY A 327 -10.16 0.95 18.13
C GLY A 327 -11.43 0.79 17.29
N MET A 328 -11.32 1.25 16.04
CA MET A 328 -12.41 1.23 15.05
C MET A 328 -11.86 0.99 13.64
N ALA A 329 -12.72 0.58 12.73
CA ALA A 329 -12.44 0.57 11.30
C ALA A 329 -13.63 1.13 10.52
N TYR A 330 -13.34 1.87 9.46
CA TYR A 330 -14.32 2.50 8.59
C TYR A 330 -14.25 1.88 7.20
N LEU A 331 -15.41 1.69 6.59
CA LEU A 331 -15.54 1.21 5.21
C LEU A 331 -16.20 2.30 4.36
N GLY A 332 -15.61 2.60 3.21
CA GLY A 332 -16.21 3.43 2.18
C GLY A 332 -15.77 4.89 2.21
N PHE A 333 -14.69 5.17 1.51
CA PHE A 333 -14.26 6.51 1.14
C PHE A 333 -14.15 6.54 -0.39
N SER A 334 -14.94 7.39 -1.06
CA SER A 334 -14.89 7.55 -2.52
C SER A 334 -15.07 9.02 -2.89
N PRO A 335 -14.20 9.59 -3.75
CA PRO A 335 -14.37 10.94 -4.25
C PRO A 335 -15.59 11.01 -5.18
N GLY A 336 -16.43 12.00 -5.00
CA GLY A 336 -17.46 12.36 -5.98
C GLY A 336 -18.79 11.59 -5.94
N ALA A 337 -18.96 10.61 -5.12
CA ALA A 337 -20.29 10.17 -4.73
C ALA A 337 -20.92 11.33 -3.96
N GLY A 338 -21.84 12.06 -4.58
CA GLY A 338 -22.62 13.09 -3.88
C GLY A 338 -23.14 12.45 -2.60
N SER A 339 -22.79 13.03 -1.46
CA SER A 339 -23.11 12.67 -0.09
C SER A 339 -23.96 11.39 0.07
N ILE A 340 -23.39 10.25 -0.22
CA ILE A 340 -23.91 9.01 0.36
C ILE A 340 -23.47 9.11 1.79
N ALA A 341 -24.39 9.39 2.69
CA ALA A 341 -24.21 9.21 4.10
C ALA A 341 -24.00 7.71 4.34
N LEU A 342 -22.79 7.24 4.10
CA LEU A 342 -22.37 5.93 4.53
C LEU A 342 -22.26 6.06 6.06
N THR A 343 -23.32 5.67 6.75
CA THR A 343 -23.16 5.22 8.13
C THR A 343 -22.29 3.98 8.04
N PRO A 344 -20.97 4.08 8.27
CA PRO A 344 -20.10 2.94 8.11
C PRO A 344 -20.56 1.87 9.09
N PRO A 345 -20.65 0.60 8.67
CA PRO A 345 -20.78 -0.48 9.61
C PRO A 345 -19.53 -0.47 10.48
N VAL A 346 -19.68 -0.04 11.72
CA VAL A 346 -18.59 0.00 12.68
C VAL A 346 -18.25 -1.41 13.09
N LEU A 347 -17.10 -1.91 12.67
CA LEU A 347 -16.54 -3.16 13.17
C LEU A 347 -15.86 -2.83 14.50
N GLN A 348 -16.56 -3.06 15.62
CA GLN A 348 -15.97 -2.93 16.95
C GLN A 348 -14.99 -4.05 17.22
N ALA A 349 -13.72 -3.72 17.47
CA ALA A 349 -12.78 -4.65 18.06
C ALA A 349 -13.16 -4.86 19.53
N GLY A 350 -13.47 -6.10 19.93
CA GLY A 350 -13.63 -6.50 21.33
C GLY A 350 -15.03 -6.83 21.84
N ALA A 351 -16.10 -6.49 21.13
CA ALA A 351 -17.41 -7.10 21.40
C ALA A 351 -17.55 -8.32 20.49
N GLY A 352 -17.89 -9.47 21.05
CA GLY A 352 -18.16 -10.66 20.24
C GLY A 352 -19.04 -10.28 19.04
N LEU A 353 -18.63 -10.69 17.86
CA LEU A 353 -19.32 -10.42 16.60
C LEU A 353 -20.77 -10.90 16.71
N ASP A 354 -21.66 -10.04 17.17
CA ASP A 354 -23.09 -10.24 16.97
C ASP A 354 -23.39 -9.73 15.56
N MET A 355 -23.15 -10.62 14.59
CA MET A 355 -23.43 -10.40 13.18
C MET A 355 -24.95 -10.40 12.99
N ALA A 356 -25.61 -9.34 13.41
CA ALA A 356 -26.93 -9.06 12.87
C ALA A 356 -26.77 -8.86 11.35
N PRO A 357 -27.63 -9.45 10.51
CA PRO A 357 -27.49 -9.31 9.07
C PRO A 357 -27.49 -7.82 8.73
N MET A 358 -26.39 -7.37 8.10
CA MET A 358 -26.26 -6.00 7.63
C MET A 358 -27.36 -5.75 6.57
N GLN A 359 -28.34 -4.95 6.91
CA GLN A 359 -29.27 -4.42 5.95
C GLN A 359 -28.63 -3.17 5.33
N PHE A 360 -28.13 -3.29 4.12
CA PHE A 360 -27.74 -2.14 3.31
C PHE A 360 -29.02 -1.41 2.88
N GLY A 361 -29.37 -0.36 3.61
CA GLY A 361 -30.45 0.54 3.23
C GLY A 361 -29.91 1.56 2.23
N TRP A 362 -30.31 1.44 0.98
CA TRP A 362 -30.10 2.46 -0.04
C TRP A 362 -31.32 3.38 0.01
N GLY A 363 -31.10 4.65 0.32
CA GLY A 363 -32.09 5.72 0.19
C GLY A 363 -31.71 6.66 -0.94
#